data_48db5f1cec8c268d91fa4ed0aa36ea28
#
_entry.id   48db5f1cec8c268d91fa4ed0aa36ea28
#
_cell.length_a   1.000
_cell.length_b   1.000
_cell.length_c   1.000
_cell.angle_alpha   90.00
_cell.angle_beta   90.00
_cell.angle_gamma   90.00
#
_symmetry.space_group_name_H-M   'P 1'
#
loop_
_entity.id
_entity.type
_entity.pdbx_description
1 polymer ?
#
loop_
_entity_poly.entity_id
_entity_poly.type
_entity_poly.pdbx_seq_one_letter_code
_entity_poly.pdbx_strand_id
1 'polypeptide(L)'
;RIAIIGRNWAGKSTLLKTIFGIIHPISGKADIEGSILSLLTLGSGVNMEMSARENLRLISRLLGIPKSELEAFTQNVLEFTELGEFFDLPLNTYSSGMLVRFMFGAVTYKPADIIVVDEVIGAGDAKFFKKAEARARELFRQSNILVLSSHSPEITYELCNRAVLMQRGEIIMDGTPKAIWKEYHAILEREG
;
A
#
# COMPACT_ATOMS: atom_id res chain seq x y z
N ARG A 1 0.80 5.17 -14.20
CA ARG A 1 0.10 5.20 -12.90
C ARG A 1 -1.37 4.95 -13.12
N ILE A 2 -1.90 3.88 -12.54
CA ILE A 2 -3.23 3.35 -12.85
C ILE A 2 -4.08 3.34 -11.58
N ALA A 3 -5.29 3.91 -11.67
CA ALA A 3 -6.32 3.77 -10.65
C ALA A 3 -7.25 2.62 -11.00
N ILE A 4 -7.62 1.82 -10.00
CA ILE A 4 -8.67 0.79 -10.11
C ILE A 4 -9.90 1.28 -9.38
N ILE A 5 -10.97 1.55 -10.12
CA ILE A 5 -12.22 2.11 -9.63
C ILE A 5 -13.31 1.04 -9.74
N GLY A 6 -14.22 1.00 -8.79
CA GLY A 6 -15.33 0.04 -8.79
C GLY A 6 -15.96 -0.10 -7.40
N ARG A 7 -17.17 -0.66 -7.34
CA ARG A 7 -17.90 -0.91 -6.09
C ARG A 7 -17.16 -1.91 -5.20
N ASN A 8 -17.57 -1.99 -3.93
CA ASN A 8 -17.20 -3.09 -3.07
C ASN A 8 -17.60 -4.41 -3.76
N TRP A 9 -16.73 -5.42 -3.62
CA TRP A 9 -16.90 -6.74 -4.27
C TRP A 9 -16.71 -6.76 -5.80
N ALA A 10 -16.29 -5.65 -6.43
CA ALA A 10 -15.97 -5.64 -7.87
C ALA A 10 -14.75 -6.47 -8.27
N GLY A 11 -13.94 -6.95 -7.30
CA GLY A 11 -12.73 -7.74 -7.56
C GLY A 11 -11.42 -6.94 -7.45
N LYS A 12 -11.45 -5.64 -7.08
CA LYS A 12 -10.27 -4.77 -7.00
C LYS A 12 -9.14 -5.38 -6.15
N SER A 13 -9.44 -5.73 -4.90
CA SER A 13 -8.42 -6.30 -3.99
C SER A 13 -7.90 -7.67 -4.45
N THR A 14 -8.71 -8.46 -5.16
CA THR A 14 -8.27 -9.73 -5.77
C THR A 14 -7.27 -9.45 -6.88
N LEU A 15 -7.55 -8.51 -7.78
CA LEU A 15 -6.64 -8.09 -8.83
C LEU A 15 -5.33 -7.56 -8.25
N LEU A 16 -5.39 -6.68 -7.23
CA LEU A 16 -4.20 -6.16 -6.57
C LEU A 16 -3.36 -7.26 -5.92
N LYS A 17 -4.00 -8.24 -5.26
CA LYS A 17 -3.31 -9.40 -4.68
C LYS A 17 -2.68 -10.28 -5.75
N THR A 18 -3.28 -10.38 -6.93
CA THR A 18 -2.71 -11.10 -8.08
C THR A 18 -1.50 -10.35 -8.63
N ILE A 19 -1.58 -9.03 -8.79
CA ILE A 19 -0.45 -8.19 -9.19
C ILE A 19 0.70 -8.29 -8.17
N PHE A 20 0.40 -8.35 -6.89
CA PHE A 20 1.43 -8.52 -5.85
C PHE A 20 1.97 -9.96 -5.74
N GLY A 21 1.38 -10.93 -6.43
CA GLY A 21 1.82 -12.33 -6.41
C GLY A 21 1.30 -13.17 -5.24
N ILE A 22 0.35 -12.64 -4.44
CA ILE A 22 -0.29 -13.40 -3.35
C ILE A 22 -1.26 -14.44 -3.91
N ILE A 23 -1.99 -14.10 -4.98
CA ILE A 23 -2.93 -14.97 -5.65
C ILE A 23 -2.40 -15.28 -7.04
N HIS A 24 -2.25 -16.57 -7.35
CA HIS A 24 -1.89 -16.99 -8.70
C HIS A 24 -3.16 -17.15 -9.57
N PRO A 25 -3.15 -16.65 -10.83
CA PRO A 25 -4.27 -16.84 -11.72
C PRO A 25 -4.44 -18.34 -12.07
N ILE A 26 -5.69 -18.82 -12.10
CA ILE A 26 -6.01 -20.21 -12.50
C ILE A 26 -5.74 -20.39 -14.01
N SER A 27 -5.91 -19.33 -14.79
CA SER A 27 -5.62 -19.29 -16.23
C SER A 27 -5.08 -17.92 -16.63
N GLY A 28 -4.39 -17.85 -17.75
CA GLY A 28 -3.71 -16.63 -18.18
C GLY A 28 -2.33 -16.47 -17.56
N LYS A 29 -1.76 -15.27 -17.68
CA LYS A 29 -0.43 -14.92 -17.19
C LYS A 29 -0.46 -13.60 -16.43
N ALA A 30 0.41 -13.49 -15.42
CA ALA A 30 0.77 -12.23 -14.76
C ALA A 30 2.31 -12.14 -14.82
N ASP A 31 2.83 -11.38 -15.75
CA ASP A 31 4.27 -11.16 -15.91
C ASP A 31 4.62 -9.82 -15.26
N ILE A 32 5.44 -9.86 -14.21
CA ILE A 32 5.78 -8.69 -13.39
C ILE A 32 7.29 -8.66 -13.23
N GLU A 33 7.90 -7.57 -13.64
CA GLU A 33 9.34 -7.35 -13.57
C GLU A 33 9.66 -6.16 -12.66
N GLY A 34 10.64 -6.32 -11.79
CA GLY A 34 11.09 -5.31 -10.84
C GLY A 34 10.68 -5.59 -9.39
N SER A 35 11.16 -4.74 -8.50
CA SER A 35 10.80 -4.77 -7.08
C SER A 35 9.37 -4.25 -6.88
N ILE A 36 8.61 -4.94 -6.02
CA ILE A 36 7.22 -4.58 -5.75
C ILE A 36 7.03 -4.30 -4.26
N LEU A 37 6.40 -3.18 -3.94
CA LEU A 37 5.99 -2.79 -2.61
C LEU A 37 4.46 -2.79 -2.52
N SER A 38 3.92 -3.52 -1.55
CA SER A 38 2.48 -3.51 -1.26
C SER A 38 2.20 -2.83 0.05
N LEU A 39 1.31 -1.86 0.03
CA LEU A 39 0.68 -1.29 1.23
C LEU A 39 -0.64 -2.01 1.59
N LEU A 40 -1.00 -3.09 0.87
CA LEU A 40 -2.17 -3.94 1.12
C LEU A 40 -2.06 -4.77 2.39
N THR A 41 -0.85 -5.20 2.69
CA THR A 41 -0.56 -6.24 3.69
C THR A 41 0.28 -5.68 4.83
N LEU A 42 -0.05 -4.45 5.26
CA LEU A 42 0.53 -3.91 6.49
C LEU A 42 0.23 -4.89 7.64
N GLY A 43 1.26 -5.57 8.13
CA GLY A 43 1.13 -6.57 9.20
C GLY A 43 1.43 -8.01 8.79
N SER A 44 1.52 -8.33 7.51
CA SER A 44 1.95 -9.65 7.08
C SER A 44 3.45 -9.86 7.34
N GLY A 45 3.79 -10.99 7.94
CA GLY A 45 5.18 -11.37 8.19
C GLY A 45 5.80 -10.79 9.46
N VAL A 46 4.98 -10.24 10.39
CA VAL A 46 5.43 -9.85 11.72
C VAL A 46 5.05 -10.87 12.78
N ASN A 47 5.88 -10.99 13.80
CA ASN A 47 5.59 -11.75 14.99
C ASN A 47 5.15 -10.77 16.11
N MET A 48 3.91 -10.90 16.56
CA MET A 48 3.33 -10.02 17.55
C MET A 48 3.97 -10.15 18.94
N GLU A 49 4.63 -11.26 19.23
CA GLU A 49 5.34 -11.51 20.50
C GLU A 49 6.75 -10.94 20.53
N MET A 50 7.26 -10.48 19.38
CA MET A 50 8.56 -9.86 19.24
C MET A 50 8.42 -8.33 19.25
N SER A 51 9.50 -7.65 19.67
CA SER A 51 9.59 -6.18 19.60
C SER A 51 9.64 -5.66 18.16
N ALA A 52 9.41 -4.35 17.96
CA ALA A 52 9.58 -3.72 16.67
C ALA A 52 11.00 -3.93 16.14
N ARG A 53 12.02 -3.74 16.97
CA ARG A 53 13.43 -3.95 16.62
C ARG A 53 13.71 -5.38 16.12
N GLU A 54 13.17 -6.38 16.77
CA GLU A 54 13.32 -7.78 16.35
C GLU A 54 12.57 -8.07 15.05
N ASN A 55 11.37 -7.53 14.90
CA ASN A 55 10.58 -7.65 13.68
C ASN A 55 11.29 -6.99 12.48
N LEU A 56 12.00 -5.87 12.66
CA LEU A 56 12.76 -5.26 11.57
C LEU A 56 13.87 -6.17 11.02
N ARG A 57 14.41 -7.08 11.82
CA ARG A 57 15.36 -8.11 11.32
C ARG A 57 14.68 -9.12 10.40
N LEU A 58 13.40 -9.43 10.64
CA LEU A 58 12.61 -10.29 9.76
C LEU A 58 12.21 -9.53 8.48
N ILE A 59 11.68 -8.32 8.66
CA ILE A 59 11.25 -7.46 7.55
C ILE A 59 12.42 -7.10 6.62
N SER A 60 13.62 -6.84 7.17
CA SER A 60 14.80 -6.55 6.35
C SER A 60 15.13 -7.65 5.35
N ARG A 61 14.94 -8.92 5.76
CA ARG A 61 15.15 -10.07 4.86
C ARG A 61 14.10 -10.12 3.76
N LEU A 62 12.83 -9.84 4.11
CA LEU A 62 11.72 -9.81 3.15
C LEU A 62 11.88 -8.67 2.13
N LEU A 63 12.39 -7.52 2.58
CA LEU A 63 12.63 -6.35 1.72
C LEU A 63 14.01 -6.39 1.00
N GLY A 64 14.80 -7.43 1.20
CA GLY A 64 16.14 -7.54 0.60
C GLY A 64 17.12 -6.47 1.11
N ILE A 65 16.94 -6.00 2.35
CA ILE A 65 17.86 -5.04 2.99
C ILE A 65 19.08 -5.80 3.51
N PRO A 66 20.30 -5.45 3.08
CA PRO A 66 21.50 -6.15 3.51
C PRO A 66 21.78 -5.91 5.00
N LYS A 67 22.50 -6.86 5.63
CA LYS A 67 22.83 -6.77 7.07
C LYS A 67 23.60 -5.49 7.42
N SER A 68 24.40 -4.97 6.52
CA SER A 68 25.15 -3.71 6.68
C SER A 68 24.26 -2.48 6.79
N GLU A 69 23.04 -2.52 6.26
CA GLU A 69 22.05 -1.44 6.31
C GLU A 69 21.04 -1.61 7.45
N LEU A 70 21.05 -2.74 8.17
CA LEU A 70 20.03 -3.04 9.18
C LEU A 70 19.96 -1.99 10.29
N GLU A 71 21.09 -1.47 10.74
CA GLU A 71 21.12 -0.43 11.78
C GLU A 71 20.52 0.89 11.27
N ALA A 72 20.91 1.32 10.07
CA ALA A 72 20.34 2.52 9.44
C ALA A 72 18.82 2.38 9.20
N PHE A 73 18.38 1.20 8.76
CA PHE A 73 16.96 0.87 8.63
C PHE A 73 16.23 0.99 9.96
N THR A 74 16.79 0.36 11.01
CA THR A 74 16.19 0.36 12.35
C THR A 74 16.06 1.78 12.90
N GLN A 75 17.12 2.58 12.79
CA GLN A 75 17.15 3.96 13.24
C GLN A 75 16.14 4.83 12.47
N ASN A 76 16.06 4.68 11.14
CA ASN A 76 15.08 5.40 10.34
C ASN A 76 13.63 5.10 10.76
N VAL A 77 13.32 3.82 11.01
CA VAL A 77 11.96 3.42 11.44
C VAL A 77 11.67 3.94 12.84
N LEU A 78 12.62 3.87 13.77
CA LEU A 78 12.47 4.41 15.13
C LEU A 78 12.14 5.91 15.09
N GLU A 79 12.93 6.70 14.36
CA GLU A 79 12.74 8.15 14.23
C GLU A 79 11.44 8.51 13.49
N PHE A 80 11.10 7.73 12.47
CA PHE A 80 9.89 7.98 11.69
C PHE A 80 8.63 7.72 12.50
N THR A 81 8.59 6.62 13.25
CA THR A 81 7.39 6.16 13.97
C THR A 81 7.13 6.92 15.27
N GLU A 82 8.17 7.54 15.84
CA GLU A 82 8.09 8.28 17.13
C GLU A 82 7.54 7.38 18.27
N LEU A 83 7.83 6.07 18.22
CA LEU A 83 7.34 5.10 19.21
C LEU A 83 8.13 5.13 20.54
N GLY A 84 9.31 5.75 20.56
CA GLY A 84 10.13 5.88 21.77
C GLY A 84 10.42 4.53 22.44
N GLU A 85 10.18 4.45 23.74
CA GLU A 85 10.44 3.24 24.55
C GLU A 85 9.61 2.01 24.09
N PHE A 86 8.45 2.23 23.48
CA PHE A 86 7.64 1.13 22.96
C PHE A 86 8.34 0.32 21.86
N PHE A 87 9.34 0.90 21.21
CA PHE A 87 10.04 0.24 20.10
C PHE A 87 10.73 -1.08 20.50
N ASP A 88 11.09 -1.22 21.75
CA ASP A 88 11.70 -2.42 22.33
C ASP A 88 10.72 -3.32 23.08
N LEU A 89 9.41 -2.98 23.08
CA LEU A 89 8.35 -3.82 23.63
C LEU A 89 7.70 -4.69 22.56
N PRO A 90 7.10 -5.85 22.93
CA PRO A 90 6.39 -6.71 21.99
C PRO A 90 5.24 -5.99 21.27
N LEU A 91 5.04 -6.30 19.97
CA LEU A 91 4.01 -5.65 19.16
C LEU A 91 2.57 -5.90 19.64
N ASN A 92 2.33 -6.99 20.38
CA ASN A 92 1.02 -7.28 20.98
C ASN A 92 0.63 -6.26 22.07
N THR A 93 1.56 -5.44 22.57
CA THR A 93 1.29 -4.34 23.51
C THR A 93 0.93 -3.03 22.80
N TYR A 94 1.03 -2.99 21.48
CA TYR A 94 0.80 -1.78 20.69
C TYR A 94 -0.69 -1.51 20.52
N SER A 95 -1.06 -0.22 20.56
CA SER A 95 -2.35 0.19 20.01
C SER A 95 -2.39 -0.03 18.49
N SER A 96 -3.60 -0.09 17.91
CA SER A 96 -3.76 -0.18 16.46
C SER A 96 -3.01 0.93 15.71
N GLY A 97 -3.05 2.16 16.22
CA GLY A 97 -2.32 3.29 15.64
C GLY A 97 -0.80 3.13 15.71
N MET A 98 -0.25 2.63 16.83
CA MET A 98 1.18 2.34 16.97
C MET A 98 1.61 1.24 15.99
N LEU A 99 0.82 0.18 15.86
CA LEU A 99 1.11 -0.91 14.94
C LEU A 99 1.14 -0.41 13.49
N VAL A 100 0.17 0.40 13.09
CA VAL A 100 0.14 0.98 11.74
C VAL A 100 1.34 1.90 11.50
N ARG A 101 1.72 2.75 12.47
CA ARG A 101 2.94 3.58 12.36
C ARG A 101 4.18 2.73 12.13
N PHE A 102 4.35 1.67 12.94
CA PHE A 102 5.48 0.75 12.82
C PHE A 102 5.51 0.11 11.44
N MET A 103 4.41 -0.52 11.02
CA MET A 103 4.32 -1.21 9.76
C MET A 103 4.56 -0.30 8.56
N PHE A 104 3.93 0.88 8.57
CA PHE A 104 4.13 1.87 7.53
C PHE A 104 5.59 2.34 7.46
N GLY A 105 6.19 2.67 8.61
CA GLY A 105 7.61 3.06 8.68
C GLY A 105 8.54 2.00 8.13
N ALA A 106 8.30 0.74 8.48
CA ALA A 106 9.12 -0.38 8.06
C ALA A 106 9.04 -0.64 6.54
N VAL A 107 7.83 -0.71 5.98
CA VAL A 107 7.66 -1.05 4.55
C VAL A 107 8.01 0.11 3.63
N THR A 108 7.90 1.35 4.09
CA THR A 108 8.19 2.55 3.28
C THR A 108 9.64 3.04 3.38
N TYR A 109 10.52 2.26 3.96
CA TYR A 109 11.94 2.62 4.09
C TYR A 109 12.65 2.68 2.73
N LYS A 110 12.39 1.72 1.87
CA LYS A 110 13.07 1.57 0.58
C LYS A 110 12.08 1.81 -0.57
N PRO A 111 12.47 2.56 -1.62
CA PRO A 111 11.67 2.68 -2.81
C PRO A 111 11.58 1.34 -3.55
N ALA A 112 10.52 1.19 -4.35
CA ALA A 112 10.31 0.04 -5.22
C ALA A 112 9.90 0.49 -6.62
N ASP A 113 10.16 -0.36 -7.63
CA ASP A 113 9.79 -0.08 -9.01
C ASP A 113 8.27 -0.01 -9.18
N ILE A 114 7.56 -0.87 -8.48
CA ILE A 114 6.11 -1.02 -8.53
C ILE A 114 5.54 -0.82 -7.12
N ILE A 115 4.57 0.06 -6.98
CA ILE A 115 3.84 0.25 -5.73
C ILE A 115 2.37 -0.09 -5.93
N VAL A 116 1.83 -0.95 -5.05
CA VAL A 116 0.43 -1.37 -5.04
C VAL A 116 -0.23 -0.89 -3.77
N VAL A 117 -1.31 -0.12 -3.90
CA VAL A 117 -2.06 0.47 -2.79
C VAL A 117 -3.53 0.11 -2.90
N ASP A 118 -4.11 -0.46 -1.84
CA ASP A 118 -5.57 -0.64 -1.72
C ASP A 118 -6.09 0.27 -0.62
N GLU A 119 -6.87 1.25 -1.00
CA GLU A 119 -7.35 2.35 -0.17
C GLU A 119 -6.27 3.12 0.59
N VAL A 120 -6.49 4.40 0.72
CA VAL A 120 -5.52 5.30 1.34
C VAL A 120 -5.42 5.03 2.84
N ILE A 121 -4.20 4.94 3.28
CA ILE A 121 -3.75 4.72 4.64
C ILE A 121 -4.45 5.69 5.60
N GLY A 122 -5.59 5.27 6.13
CA GLY A 122 -6.26 5.93 7.24
C GLY A 122 -5.64 5.46 8.55
N ALA A 123 -4.51 6.05 8.95
CA ALA A 123 -3.84 5.50 10.11
C ALA A 123 -3.20 6.57 11.00
N GLY A 124 -3.61 6.57 12.23
CA GLY A 124 -2.96 7.32 13.27
C GLY A 124 -3.58 8.69 13.55
N ASP A 125 -2.90 9.48 14.37
CA ASP A 125 -3.29 10.87 14.63
C ASP A 125 -2.95 11.78 13.43
N ALA A 126 -3.55 12.98 13.42
CA ALA A 126 -3.42 13.94 12.34
C ALA A 126 -1.97 14.37 12.04
N LYS A 127 -1.09 14.35 13.06
CA LYS A 127 0.33 14.72 12.92
C LYS A 127 1.09 13.62 12.15
N PHE A 128 0.89 12.37 12.55
CA PHE A 128 1.52 11.23 11.89
C PHE A 128 0.98 11.07 10.46
N PHE A 129 -0.31 11.29 10.25
CA PHE A 129 -0.92 11.21 8.92
C PHE A 129 -0.21 12.11 7.90
N LYS A 130 0.06 13.38 8.24
CA LYS A 130 0.81 14.30 7.36
C LYS A 130 2.23 13.79 7.03
N LYS A 131 2.91 13.22 8.02
CA LYS A 131 4.26 12.65 7.86
C LYS A 131 4.25 11.42 6.96
N ALA A 132 3.26 10.54 7.17
CA ALA A 132 3.05 9.34 6.35
C ALA A 132 2.67 9.70 4.90
N GLU A 133 1.78 10.65 4.72
CA GLU A 133 1.38 11.16 3.40
C GLU A 133 2.58 11.72 2.63
N ALA A 134 3.41 12.55 3.27
CA ALA A 134 4.60 13.11 2.64
C ALA A 134 5.58 12.01 2.18
N ARG A 135 5.81 10.99 3.03
CA ARG A 135 6.65 9.83 2.68
C ARG A 135 6.04 9.00 1.55
N ALA A 136 4.73 8.74 1.59
CA ALA A 136 4.04 8.02 0.52
C ALA A 136 4.14 8.75 -0.82
N ARG A 137 3.91 10.06 -0.85
CA ARG A 137 4.03 10.88 -2.06
C ARG A 137 5.44 10.83 -2.66
N GLU A 138 6.47 10.84 -1.82
CA GLU A 138 7.85 10.73 -2.27
C GLU A 138 8.13 9.35 -2.88
N LEU A 139 7.69 8.26 -2.24
CA LEU A 139 7.78 6.92 -2.79
C LEU A 139 7.04 6.79 -4.14
N PHE A 140 5.83 7.36 -4.25
CA PHE A 140 5.07 7.35 -5.49
C PHE A 140 5.78 8.10 -6.62
N ARG A 141 6.52 9.19 -6.32
CA ARG A 141 7.32 9.89 -7.32
C ARG A 141 8.49 9.06 -7.82
N GLN A 142 9.13 8.31 -6.92
CA GLN A 142 10.30 7.47 -7.23
C GLN A 142 9.93 6.17 -7.94
N SER A 143 8.69 5.70 -7.82
CA SER A 143 8.23 4.46 -8.46
C SER A 143 7.99 4.65 -9.96
N ASN A 144 8.28 3.60 -10.74
CA ASN A 144 7.98 3.55 -12.16
C ASN A 144 6.48 3.29 -12.39
N ILE A 145 5.89 2.39 -11.59
CA ILE A 145 4.49 1.98 -11.69
C ILE A 145 3.81 2.19 -10.33
N LEU A 146 2.66 2.85 -10.35
CA LEU A 146 1.73 2.92 -9.23
C LEU A 146 0.41 2.30 -9.65
N VAL A 147 -0.07 1.33 -8.87
CA VAL A 147 -1.41 0.75 -9.00
C VAL A 147 -2.18 1.07 -7.72
N LEU A 148 -3.23 1.86 -7.85
CA LEU A 148 -3.99 2.41 -6.73
C LEU A 148 -5.46 2.03 -6.83
N SER A 149 -6.01 1.39 -5.80
CA SER A 149 -7.47 1.34 -5.58
C SER A 149 -7.86 2.48 -4.65
N SER A 150 -8.84 3.29 -5.01
CA SER A 150 -9.31 4.40 -4.18
C SER A 150 -10.77 4.73 -4.45
N HIS A 151 -11.46 5.17 -3.42
CA HIS A 151 -12.81 5.73 -3.50
C HIS A 151 -12.82 7.27 -3.57
N SER A 152 -11.64 7.93 -3.61
CA SER A 152 -11.51 9.39 -3.75
C SER A 152 -11.15 9.76 -5.19
N PRO A 153 -12.04 10.51 -5.90
CA PRO A 153 -11.73 11.09 -7.19
C PRO A 153 -10.47 11.97 -7.15
N GLU A 154 -10.33 12.80 -6.11
CA GLU A 154 -9.26 13.78 -5.96
C GLU A 154 -7.89 13.10 -5.97
N ILE A 155 -7.74 12.04 -5.17
CA ILE A 155 -6.50 11.26 -5.09
C ILE A 155 -6.17 10.62 -6.45
N THR A 156 -7.17 10.06 -7.12
CA THR A 156 -6.97 9.44 -8.42
C THR A 156 -6.64 10.45 -9.51
N TYR A 157 -7.21 11.66 -9.47
CA TYR A 157 -6.88 12.74 -10.42
C TYR A 157 -5.47 13.25 -10.21
N GLU A 158 -5.02 13.31 -8.97
CA GLU A 158 -3.68 13.80 -8.62
C GLU A 158 -2.58 12.78 -8.96
N LEU A 159 -2.81 11.52 -8.62
CA LEU A 159 -1.75 10.51 -8.65
C LEU A 159 -1.74 9.63 -9.91
N CYS A 160 -2.86 9.54 -10.64
CA CYS A 160 -3.00 8.61 -11.76
C CYS A 160 -3.28 9.32 -13.08
N ASN A 161 -2.69 8.79 -14.16
CA ASN A 161 -2.92 9.26 -15.52
C ASN A 161 -3.83 8.32 -16.34
N ARG A 162 -4.14 7.14 -15.79
CA ARG A 162 -5.02 6.13 -16.37
C ARG A 162 -5.88 5.54 -15.25
N ALA A 163 -7.08 5.12 -15.58
CA ALA A 163 -7.95 4.40 -14.67
C ALA A 163 -8.70 3.30 -15.39
N VAL A 164 -9.05 2.24 -14.66
CA VAL A 164 -9.92 1.17 -15.11
C VAL A 164 -11.12 1.07 -14.20
N LEU A 165 -12.30 0.80 -14.79
CA LEU A 165 -13.54 0.53 -14.06
C LEU A 165 -13.74 -0.97 -13.97
N MET A 166 -13.83 -1.49 -12.77
CA MET A 166 -14.11 -2.89 -12.50
C MET A 166 -15.54 -3.11 -12.02
N GLN A 167 -16.19 -4.12 -12.60
CA GLN A 167 -17.49 -4.61 -12.16
C GLN A 167 -17.52 -6.14 -12.26
N ARG A 168 -17.93 -6.80 -11.17
CA ARG A 168 -18.08 -8.29 -11.10
C ARG A 168 -16.87 -9.09 -11.58
N GLY A 169 -15.66 -8.60 -11.29
CA GLY A 169 -14.40 -9.26 -11.67
C GLY A 169 -13.87 -8.90 -13.06
N GLU A 170 -14.59 -8.10 -13.82
CA GLU A 170 -14.22 -7.69 -15.18
C GLU A 170 -13.83 -6.21 -15.24
N ILE A 171 -12.89 -5.88 -16.12
CA ILE A 171 -12.60 -4.50 -16.51
C ILE A 171 -13.58 -4.12 -17.62
N ILE A 172 -14.55 -3.26 -17.29
CA ILE A 172 -15.58 -2.85 -18.24
C ILE A 172 -15.27 -1.55 -18.98
N MET A 173 -14.33 -0.76 -18.45
CA MET A 173 -13.88 0.47 -19.10
C MET A 173 -12.43 0.79 -18.71
N ASP A 174 -11.70 1.40 -19.64
CA ASP A 174 -10.32 1.86 -19.52
C ASP A 174 -10.22 3.27 -20.11
N GLY A 175 -9.60 4.19 -19.38
CA GLY A 175 -9.50 5.57 -19.83
C GLY A 175 -8.84 6.51 -18.84
N THR A 176 -9.13 7.81 -18.99
CA THR A 176 -8.65 8.81 -18.02
C THR A 176 -9.44 8.70 -16.71
N PRO A 177 -8.84 9.04 -15.56
CA PRO A 177 -9.52 9.01 -14.27
C PRO A 177 -10.85 9.79 -14.29
N LYS A 178 -10.89 10.96 -14.93
CA LYS A 178 -12.12 11.77 -15.07
C LYS A 178 -13.23 11.06 -15.83
N ALA A 179 -12.89 10.39 -16.94
CA ALA A 179 -13.87 9.65 -17.74
C ALA A 179 -14.44 8.45 -16.97
N ILE A 180 -13.57 7.71 -16.26
CA ILE A 180 -13.95 6.55 -15.46
C ILE A 180 -14.83 6.95 -14.28
N TRP A 181 -14.50 8.02 -13.54
CA TRP A 181 -15.34 8.50 -12.46
C TRP A 181 -16.71 8.98 -12.93
N LYS A 182 -16.77 9.65 -14.09
CA LYS A 182 -18.06 10.06 -14.68
C LYS A 182 -18.96 8.84 -14.94
N GLU A 183 -18.41 7.78 -15.57
CA GLU A 183 -19.20 6.57 -15.85
C GLU A 183 -19.56 5.82 -14.56
N TYR A 184 -18.62 5.73 -13.61
CA TYR A 184 -18.91 5.11 -12.31
C TYR A 184 -20.08 5.77 -11.59
N HIS A 185 -20.16 7.11 -11.56
CA HIS A 185 -21.30 7.84 -11.00
C HIS A 185 -22.59 7.58 -11.76
N ALA A 186 -22.55 7.57 -13.10
CA ALA A 186 -23.71 7.27 -13.93
C ALA A 186 -24.26 5.85 -13.69
N ILE A 187 -23.39 4.86 -13.45
CA ILE A 187 -23.80 3.49 -13.08
C ILE A 187 -24.48 3.49 -11.71
N LEU A 188 -23.92 4.19 -10.72
CA LEU A 188 -24.53 4.26 -9.38
C LEU A 188 -25.93 4.89 -9.41
N GLU A 189 -26.14 5.92 -10.23
CA GLU A 189 -27.46 6.58 -10.40
C GLU A 189 -28.49 5.69 -11.10
N ARG A 190 -28.07 4.78 -11.97
CA ARG A 190 -28.98 3.84 -12.68
C ARG A 190 -29.39 2.64 -11.83
N GLU A 191 -28.57 2.28 -10.85
CA GLU A 191 -28.78 1.10 -10.00
C GLU A 191 -29.40 1.43 -8.62
N GLY A 192 -29.50 2.73 -8.26
CA GLY A 192 -30.14 3.24 -7.04
C GLY A 192 -31.53 3.74 -7.27
#